data_a05a23f631201ae3682ca56cad63dc6e
#
_entry.id   a05a23f631201ae3682ca56cad63dc6e
#
_cell.length_a   1.000
_cell.length_b   1.000
_cell.length_c   1.000
_cell.angle_alpha   90.00
_cell.angle_beta   90.00
_cell.angle_gamma   90.00
#
_symmetry.space_group_name_H-M   'P 1'
#
loop_
_entity.id
_entity.type
_entity.pdbx_description
1 polymer ?
#
loop_
_entity_poly.entity_id
_entity_poly.type
_entity_poly.pdbx_seq_one_letter_code
_entity_poly.pdbx_strand_id
1 'polypeptide(L)'
;MRKRATTRPGRTMTASPPLEAAPLGEPRVEASVGAAPAPVQLGCLGETIAYNLRLAQNASFQAFSALTGDLGLRPGWYALLQLIGDNPGVSQTALSLATSRDKSTLTPLLGDLERRRLIRREPDPLDRRGRRISLTEEGRAKLALLADCAARHDARLNALFAPEQQRQLVSLLKILTESLTTDTPSPGPGADEE
;
A
#
# COMPACT_ATOMS: atom_id res chain seq x y z
N MET A 1 -2.35 46.27 87.28
CA MET A 1 -3.79 46.47 87.02
C MET A 1 -4.27 45.37 86.13
N ARG A 2 -5.10 44.48 86.67
CA ARG A 2 -5.63 43.28 85.99
C ARG A 2 -6.88 43.65 85.19
N LYS A 3 -6.94 43.25 83.86
CA LYS A 3 -8.19 43.26 83.12
C LYS A 3 -8.60 41.82 82.86
N ARG A 4 -9.80 41.49 83.25
CA ARG A 4 -10.46 40.19 83.16
C ARG A 4 -10.86 39.89 81.76
N ALA A 5 -10.59 38.69 81.31
CA ALA A 5 -11.11 38.11 80.09
C ALA A 5 -12.51 37.53 80.33
N THR A 6 -13.46 37.89 79.46
CA THR A 6 -14.84 37.41 79.44
C THR A 6 -14.93 36.27 78.49
N THR A 7 -15.22 35.09 79.01
CA THR A 7 -15.45 33.87 78.26
C THR A 7 -16.87 33.86 77.65
N ARG A 8 -17.03 33.67 76.35
CA ARG A 8 -18.30 33.51 75.70
C ARG A 8 -18.55 32.01 75.45
N PRO A 9 -19.74 31.45 75.69
CA PRO A 9 -20.02 30.03 75.54
C PRO A 9 -20.12 29.60 74.04
N GLY A 10 -19.63 28.37 73.79
CA GLY A 10 -19.56 27.73 72.50
C GLY A 10 -20.94 27.41 71.94
N ARG A 11 -21.03 27.66 70.63
CA ARG A 11 -22.17 27.29 69.77
C ARG A 11 -21.90 25.90 69.22
N THR A 12 -22.65 24.91 69.66
CA THR A 12 -22.68 23.55 69.19
C THR A 12 -23.12 23.55 67.74
N MET A 13 -22.20 23.19 66.83
CA MET A 13 -22.54 22.89 65.43
C MET A 13 -23.11 21.48 65.35
N THR A 14 -24.38 21.40 65.01
CA THR A 14 -25.05 20.16 64.59
C THR A 14 -24.50 19.75 63.26
N ALA A 15 -23.92 18.55 63.20
CA ALA A 15 -23.45 17.92 61.95
C ALA A 15 -24.66 17.58 61.09
N SER A 16 -24.63 18.05 59.83
CA SER A 16 -25.56 17.65 58.81
C SER A 16 -25.30 16.18 58.41
N PRO A 17 -26.33 15.39 58.12
CA PRO A 17 -26.16 14.01 57.65
C PRO A 17 -25.49 13.97 56.27
N PRO A 18 -24.74 12.88 55.94
CA PRO A 18 -24.08 12.74 54.65
C PRO A 18 -25.12 12.65 53.55
N LEU A 19 -24.90 13.40 52.47
CA LEU A 19 -25.66 13.27 51.20
C LEU A 19 -25.38 11.86 50.64
N GLU A 20 -26.44 11.07 50.63
CA GLU A 20 -26.48 9.79 49.96
C GLU A 20 -26.33 10.06 48.45
N ALA A 21 -25.20 9.64 47.83
CA ALA A 21 -24.94 9.79 46.42
C ALA A 21 -25.91 8.88 45.66
N ALA A 22 -26.80 9.49 44.91
CA ALA A 22 -27.61 8.76 43.90
C ALA A 22 -26.69 8.05 42.93
N PRO A 23 -26.98 6.82 42.50
CA PRO A 23 -26.17 6.12 41.53
C PRO A 23 -26.26 6.86 40.20
N LEU A 24 -25.11 7.34 39.70
CA LEU A 24 -24.96 7.85 38.35
C LEU A 24 -25.29 6.71 37.39
N GLY A 25 -26.44 6.83 36.73
CA GLY A 25 -26.83 5.91 35.68
C GLY A 25 -25.71 5.84 34.64
N GLU A 26 -25.16 4.65 34.44
CA GLU A 26 -24.21 4.37 33.37
C GLU A 26 -24.83 4.82 32.03
N PRO A 27 -24.10 5.56 31.17
CA PRO A 27 -24.60 5.84 29.83
C PRO A 27 -24.71 4.50 29.09
N ARG A 28 -25.95 4.06 28.89
CA ARG A 28 -26.27 2.95 27.99
C ARG A 28 -25.87 3.41 26.60
N VAL A 29 -24.64 3.15 26.20
CA VAL A 29 -24.23 3.20 24.80
C VAL A 29 -24.89 1.98 24.14
N GLU A 30 -26.08 2.16 23.63
CA GLU A 30 -26.64 1.24 22.66
C GLU A 30 -25.78 1.37 21.41
N ALA A 31 -24.70 0.57 21.33
CA ALA A 31 -24.01 0.31 20.10
C ALA A 31 -25.04 -0.38 19.18
N SER A 32 -25.65 0.42 18.30
CA SER A 32 -26.36 -0.14 17.15
C SER A 32 -25.29 -0.90 16.34
N VAL A 33 -25.23 -2.19 16.57
CA VAL A 33 -24.50 -3.12 15.68
C VAL A 33 -25.25 -3.03 14.35
N GLY A 34 -24.76 -2.13 13.49
CA GLY A 34 -25.25 -2.01 12.12
C GLY A 34 -25.17 -3.40 11.50
N ALA A 35 -26.30 -3.92 11.03
CA ALA A 35 -26.33 -5.19 10.32
C ALA A 35 -25.26 -5.13 9.22
N ALA A 36 -24.42 -6.16 9.14
CA ALA A 36 -23.44 -6.27 8.06
C ALA A 36 -24.17 -6.10 6.72
N PRO A 37 -23.65 -5.29 5.79
CA PRO A 37 -24.31 -5.07 4.51
C PRO A 37 -24.57 -6.41 3.84
N ALA A 38 -25.77 -6.54 3.25
CA ALA A 38 -26.12 -7.76 2.55
C ALA A 38 -25.09 -8.11 1.48
N PRO A 39 -24.71 -9.38 1.33
CA PRO A 39 -23.69 -9.77 0.36
C PRO A 39 -24.15 -9.39 -1.06
N VAL A 40 -23.25 -8.73 -1.80
CA VAL A 40 -23.50 -8.39 -3.21
C VAL A 40 -23.46 -9.68 -4.04
N GLN A 41 -24.49 -9.89 -4.84
CA GLN A 41 -24.54 -11.04 -5.76
C GLN A 41 -23.64 -10.78 -6.97
N LEU A 42 -22.68 -11.63 -7.22
CA LEU A 42 -21.72 -11.47 -8.30
C LEU A 42 -22.25 -11.91 -9.67
N GLY A 43 -23.32 -12.73 -9.68
CA GLY A 43 -23.86 -13.30 -10.92
C GLY A 43 -22.76 -14.06 -11.70
N CYS A 44 -22.68 -13.82 -13.00
CA CYS A 44 -21.67 -14.45 -13.85
C CYS A 44 -20.22 -13.95 -13.60
N LEU A 45 -20.02 -12.81 -12.92
CA LEU A 45 -18.67 -12.26 -12.67
C LEU A 45 -17.81 -13.22 -11.85
N GLY A 46 -18.40 -13.97 -10.91
CA GLY A 46 -17.68 -14.90 -10.05
C GLY A 46 -16.89 -15.95 -10.80
N GLU A 47 -17.33 -16.33 -11.99
CA GLU A 47 -16.71 -17.35 -12.84
C GLU A 47 -15.78 -16.76 -13.93
N THR A 48 -15.64 -15.42 -14.01
CA THR A 48 -14.80 -14.82 -15.06
C THR A 48 -13.34 -14.71 -14.63
N ILE A 49 -12.43 -15.05 -15.56
CA ILE A 49 -10.98 -14.93 -15.36
C ILE A 49 -10.59 -13.49 -15.01
N ALA A 50 -11.08 -12.50 -15.75
CA ALA A 50 -10.72 -11.11 -15.57
C ALA A 50 -11.07 -10.57 -14.18
N TYR A 51 -12.24 -10.93 -13.65
CA TYR A 51 -12.68 -10.51 -12.33
C TYR A 51 -11.84 -11.16 -11.23
N ASN A 52 -11.61 -12.47 -11.30
CA ASN A 52 -10.82 -13.19 -10.33
C ASN A 52 -9.34 -12.77 -10.34
N LEU A 53 -8.78 -12.50 -11.52
CA LEU A 53 -7.42 -11.98 -11.67
C LEU A 53 -7.28 -10.61 -10.95
N ARG A 54 -8.25 -9.71 -11.14
CA ARG A 54 -8.25 -8.41 -10.46
C ARG A 54 -8.36 -8.55 -8.95
N LEU A 55 -9.22 -9.44 -8.46
CA LEU A 55 -9.36 -9.69 -7.02
C LEU A 55 -8.08 -10.26 -6.43
N ALA A 56 -7.47 -11.25 -7.08
CA ALA A 56 -6.21 -11.85 -6.66
C ALA A 56 -5.07 -10.82 -6.61
N GLN A 57 -4.97 -9.96 -7.62
CA GLN A 57 -3.99 -8.88 -7.66
C GLN A 57 -4.19 -7.88 -6.49
N ASN A 58 -5.43 -7.46 -6.23
CA ASN A 58 -5.73 -6.54 -5.13
C ASN A 58 -5.39 -7.17 -3.78
N ALA A 59 -5.77 -8.43 -3.55
CA ALA A 59 -5.46 -9.16 -2.33
C ALA A 59 -3.94 -9.32 -2.11
N SER A 60 -3.21 -9.65 -3.18
CA SER A 60 -1.74 -9.73 -3.16
C SER A 60 -1.10 -8.37 -2.82
N PHE A 61 -1.56 -7.28 -3.42
CA PHE A 61 -1.07 -5.93 -3.11
C PHE A 61 -1.35 -5.51 -1.68
N GLN A 62 -2.54 -5.79 -1.15
CA GLN A 62 -2.87 -5.50 0.25
C GLN A 62 -1.97 -6.28 1.21
N ALA A 63 -1.78 -7.58 0.94
CA ALA A 63 -0.91 -8.44 1.74
C ALA A 63 0.56 -7.97 1.72
N PHE A 64 1.07 -7.55 0.56
CA PHE A 64 2.40 -6.98 0.43
C PHE A 64 2.52 -5.64 1.16
N SER A 65 1.53 -4.75 1.02
CA SER A 65 1.49 -3.46 1.71
C SER A 65 1.51 -3.62 3.24
N ALA A 66 0.81 -4.63 3.76
CA ALA A 66 0.84 -4.95 5.19
C ALA A 66 2.23 -5.39 5.68
N LEU A 67 3.03 -6.04 4.82
CA LEU A 67 4.41 -6.42 5.14
C LEU A 67 5.39 -5.24 5.07
N THR A 68 5.15 -4.29 4.17
CA THR A 68 6.02 -3.12 4.00
C THR A 68 5.76 -2.02 5.01
N GLY A 69 4.59 -1.98 5.67
CA GLY A 69 4.24 -1.02 6.71
C GLY A 69 4.54 0.42 6.32
N ASP A 70 5.19 1.15 7.24
CA ASP A 70 5.55 2.57 7.09
C ASP A 70 6.72 2.85 6.14
N LEU A 71 7.19 1.86 5.38
CA LEU A 71 8.25 2.11 4.38
C LEU A 71 7.84 3.13 3.32
N GLY A 72 6.56 3.56 3.32
CA GLY A 72 6.05 4.65 2.49
C GLY A 72 6.07 4.33 0.99
N LEU A 73 6.00 3.06 0.64
CA LEU A 73 6.13 2.59 -0.73
C LEU A 73 4.79 2.12 -1.29
N ARG A 74 4.51 2.55 -2.52
CA ARG A 74 3.31 2.13 -3.23
C ARG A 74 3.47 0.71 -3.80
N PRO A 75 2.40 -0.07 -3.89
CA PRO A 75 2.41 -1.34 -4.61
C PRO A 75 2.99 -1.16 -6.02
N GLY A 76 3.83 -2.09 -6.44
CA GLY A 76 4.48 -2.05 -7.75
C GLY A 76 5.82 -1.29 -7.80
N TRP A 77 6.21 -0.55 -6.76
CA TRP A 77 7.54 0.09 -6.71
C TRP A 77 8.66 -0.92 -6.52
N TYR A 78 8.42 -1.99 -5.76
CA TYR A 78 9.40 -3.06 -5.58
C TYR A 78 9.85 -3.63 -6.94
N ALA A 79 8.90 -4.05 -7.77
CA ALA A 79 9.22 -4.62 -9.08
C ALA A 79 10.00 -3.63 -9.97
N LEU A 80 9.62 -2.33 -9.92
CA LEU A 80 10.31 -1.31 -10.70
C LEU A 80 11.73 -1.05 -10.18
N LEU A 81 11.93 -0.97 -8.87
CA LEU A 81 13.26 -0.82 -8.26
C LEU A 81 14.13 -2.05 -8.53
N GLN A 82 13.55 -3.26 -8.47
CA GLN A 82 14.26 -4.50 -8.78
C GLN A 82 14.74 -4.51 -10.24
N LEU A 83 13.85 -4.19 -11.19
CA LEU A 83 14.22 -4.11 -12.61
C LEU A 83 15.34 -3.08 -12.88
N ILE A 84 15.27 -1.91 -12.22
CA ILE A 84 16.32 -0.89 -12.34
C ILE A 84 17.63 -1.35 -11.69
N GLY A 85 17.54 -2.06 -10.57
CA GLY A 85 18.70 -2.62 -9.87
C GLY A 85 19.44 -3.67 -10.68
N ASP A 86 18.71 -4.57 -11.31
CA ASP A 86 19.24 -5.64 -12.14
C ASP A 86 19.74 -5.14 -13.50
N ASN A 87 19.29 -3.94 -13.95
CA ASN A 87 19.63 -3.35 -15.25
C ASN A 87 20.09 -1.88 -15.09
N PRO A 88 21.27 -1.61 -14.51
CA PRO A 88 21.77 -0.25 -14.33
C PRO A 88 21.89 0.49 -15.67
N GLY A 89 21.31 1.70 -15.74
CA GLY A 89 21.27 2.48 -16.97
C GLY A 89 20.14 2.08 -17.92
N VAL A 90 19.13 1.36 -17.45
CA VAL A 90 17.96 0.98 -18.25
C VAL A 90 17.19 2.21 -18.74
N SER A 91 16.68 2.14 -19.98
CA SER A 91 15.83 3.20 -20.54
C SER A 91 14.38 3.11 -20.02
N GLN A 92 13.66 4.24 -20.04
CA GLN A 92 12.22 4.23 -19.72
C GLN A 92 11.42 3.36 -20.69
N THR A 93 11.82 3.29 -21.95
CA THR A 93 11.14 2.44 -22.94
C THR A 93 11.31 0.97 -22.60
N ALA A 94 12.51 0.52 -22.21
CA ALA A 94 12.73 -0.86 -21.78
C ALA A 94 11.94 -1.20 -20.51
N LEU A 95 11.86 -0.29 -19.54
CA LEU A 95 11.03 -0.46 -18.35
C LEU A 95 9.53 -0.51 -18.68
N SER A 96 9.07 0.29 -19.65
CA SER A 96 7.69 0.26 -20.15
C SER A 96 7.33 -1.13 -20.68
N LEU A 97 8.18 -1.69 -21.53
CA LEU A 97 8.02 -3.03 -22.07
C LEU A 97 8.06 -4.11 -20.96
N ALA A 98 9.07 -4.07 -20.10
CA ALA A 98 9.23 -5.07 -19.04
C ALA A 98 8.11 -5.06 -18.00
N THR A 99 7.44 -3.93 -17.79
CA THR A 99 6.35 -3.79 -16.81
C THR A 99 4.96 -3.83 -17.43
N SER A 100 4.86 -3.93 -18.76
CA SER A 100 3.60 -3.81 -19.52
C SER A 100 2.81 -2.54 -19.13
N ARG A 101 3.53 -1.44 -18.87
CA ARG A 101 2.94 -0.14 -18.52
C ARG A 101 3.23 0.85 -19.62
N ASP A 102 2.22 1.64 -19.96
CA ASP A 102 2.42 2.75 -20.88
C ASP A 102 3.31 3.86 -20.27
N LYS A 103 3.86 4.71 -21.15
CA LYS A 103 4.77 5.80 -20.74
C LYS A 103 4.06 6.82 -19.84
N SER A 104 2.77 7.05 -20.03
CA SER A 104 1.98 8.02 -19.25
C SER A 104 1.85 7.56 -17.79
N THR A 105 1.65 6.28 -17.56
CA THR A 105 1.61 5.66 -16.22
C THR A 105 3.00 5.56 -15.58
N LEU A 106 4.04 5.27 -16.38
CA LEU A 106 5.38 5.05 -15.85
C LEU A 106 6.10 6.37 -15.49
N THR A 107 5.88 7.44 -16.25
CA THR A 107 6.54 8.73 -16.04
C THR A 107 6.32 9.32 -14.64
N PRO A 108 5.09 9.42 -14.10
CA PRO A 108 4.88 9.93 -12.74
C PRO A 108 5.47 9.00 -11.66
N LEU A 109 5.46 7.68 -11.88
CA LEU A 109 6.08 6.72 -10.95
C LEU A 109 7.59 6.93 -10.85
N LEU A 110 8.26 7.03 -12.00
CA LEU A 110 9.70 7.31 -12.03
C LEU A 110 10.02 8.70 -11.45
N GLY A 111 9.17 9.71 -11.70
CA GLY A 111 9.29 11.04 -11.09
C GLY A 111 9.17 11.00 -9.56
N ASP A 112 8.30 10.17 -9.01
CA ASP A 112 8.18 9.96 -7.57
C ASP A 112 9.43 9.30 -6.98
N LEU A 113 9.98 8.27 -7.64
CA LEU A 113 11.20 7.60 -7.20
C LEU A 113 12.41 8.55 -7.23
N GLU A 114 12.51 9.39 -8.26
CA GLU A 114 13.57 10.38 -8.39
C GLU A 114 13.49 11.49 -7.32
N ARG A 115 12.29 12.05 -7.07
CA ARG A 115 12.06 13.02 -5.98
C ARG A 115 12.41 12.45 -4.60
N ARG A 116 12.22 11.16 -4.41
CA ARG A 116 12.62 10.45 -3.18
C ARG A 116 14.09 10.01 -3.18
N ARG A 117 14.86 10.41 -4.19
CA ARG A 117 16.27 10.07 -4.35
C ARG A 117 16.57 8.58 -4.40
N LEU A 118 15.60 7.75 -4.82
CA LEU A 118 15.79 6.30 -4.94
C LEU A 118 16.40 5.93 -6.30
N ILE A 119 16.18 6.75 -7.31
CA ILE A 119 16.76 6.60 -8.65
C ILE A 119 17.40 7.93 -9.08
N ARG A 120 18.30 7.84 -10.06
CA ARG A 120 18.83 8.98 -10.82
C ARG A 120 18.60 8.76 -12.30
N ARG A 121 18.45 9.86 -13.03
CA ARG A 121 18.34 9.88 -14.49
C ARG A 121 19.48 10.68 -15.06
N GLU A 122 20.24 10.07 -15.94
CA GLU A 122 21.38 10.68 -16.62
C GLU A 122 21.10 10.73 -18.13
N PRO A 123 21.63 11.71 -18.90
CA PRO A 123 21.55 11.68 -20.34
C PRO A 123 22.16 10.38 -20.89
N ASP A 124 21.55 9.81 -21.92
CA ASP A 124 22.15 8.69 -22.62
C ASP A 124 23.24 9.21 -23.56
N PRO A 125 24.48 8.74 -23.45
CA PRO A 125 25.56 9.20 -24.34
C PRO A 125 25.33 8.80 -25.81
N LEU A 126 24.51 7.78 -26.07
CA LEU A 126 24.22 7.26 -27.42
C LEU A 126 22.92 7.81 -28.00
N ASP A 127 22.01 8.29 -27.16
CA ASP A 127 20.73 8.88 -27.58
C ASP A 127 20.51 10.23 -26.88
N ARG A 128 20.60 11.33 -27.63
CA ARG A 128 20.43 12.70 -27.11
C ARG A 128 19.07 12.95 -26.43
N ARG A 129 18.03 12.18 -26.78
CA ARG A 129 16.69 12.25 -26.19
C ARG A 129 16.47 11.21 -25.09
N GLY A 130 17.36 10.22 -25.03
CA GLY A 130 17.31 9.12 -24.09
C GLY A 130 17.75 9.52 -22.69
N ARG A 131 17.19 8.83 -21.70
CA ARG A 131 17.62 8.92 -20.30
C ARG A 131 17.95 7.53 -19.78
N ARG A 132 19.11 7.39 -19.15
CA ARG A 132 19.54 6.19 -18.44
C ARG A 132 19.11 6.29 -16.98
N ILE A 133 18.49 5.24 -16.49
CA ILE A 133 17.94 5.19 -15.14
C ILE A 133 18.72 4.17 -14.32
N SER A 134 19.19 4.59 -13.14
CA SER A 134 19.93 3.73 -12.22
C SER A 134 19.49 4.00 -10.78
N LEU A 135 19.66 2.99 -9.89
CA LEU A 135 19.46 3.20 -8.47
C LEU A 135 20.54 4.12 -7.90
N THR A 136 20.15 4.92 -6.92
CA THR A 136 21.08 5.61 -6.01
C THR A 136 21.52 4.65 -4.91
N GLU A 137 22.39 5.11 -4.00
CA GLU A 137 22.75 4.34 -2.79
C GLU A 137 21.53 4.13 -1.89
N GLU A 138 20.73 5.19 -1.68
CA GLU A 138 19.48 5.11 -0.92
C GLU A 138 18.48 4.17 -1.61
N GLY A 139 18.44 4.18 -2.95
CA GLY A 139 17.61 3.25 -3.71
C GLY A 139 18.02 1.79 -3.53
N ARG A 140 19.31 1.49 -3.51
CA ARG A 140 19.82 0.13 -3.22
C ARG A 140 19.50 -0.31 -1.80
N ALA A 141 19.74 0.54 -0.82
CA ALA A 141 19.39 0.26 0.57
C ALA A 141 17.90 -0.01 0.74
N LYS A 142 17.05 0.81 0.08
CA LYS A 142 15.60 0.63 0.10
C LYS A 142 15.16 -0.66 -0.58
N LEU A 143 15.76 -1.00 -1.72
CA LEU A 143 15.50 -2.25 -2.42
C LEU A 143 15.84 -3.47 -1.56
N ALA A 144 16.97 -3.45 -0.84
CA ALA A 144 17.34 -4.54 0.06
C ALA A 144 16.29 -4.79 1.16
N LEU A 145 15.77 -3.72 1.78
CA LEU A 145 14.70 -3.84 2.77
C LEU A 145 13.40 -4.41 2.17
N LEU A 146 13.09 -4.04 0.92
CA LEU A 146 11.91 -4.55 0.23
C LEU A 146 12.06 -5.99 -0.22
N ALA A 147 13.28 -6.42 -0.55
CA ALA A 147 13.55 -7.79 -0.96
C ALA A 147 13.16 -8.80 0.14
N ASP A 148 13.41 -8.48 1.41
CA ASP A 148 12.97 -9.31 2.53
C ASP A 148 11.43 -9.38 2.64
N CYS A 149 10.75 -8.27 2.42
CA CYS A 149 9.29 -8.24 2.39
C CYS A 149 8.75 -9.06 1.20
N ALA A 150 9.40 -8.93 0.04
CA ALA A 150 9.02 -9.68 -1.16
C ALA A 150 9.24 -11.19 -0.98
N ALA A 151 10.36 -11.60 -0.42
CA ALA A 151 10.64 -13.01 -0.14
C ALA A 151 9.60 -13.61 0.83
N ARG A 152 9.22 -12.88 1.88
CA ARG A 152 8.17 -13.31 2.81
C ARG A 152 6.80 -13.37 2.14
N HIS A 153 6.50 -12.42 1.26
CA HIS A 153 5.26 -12.42 0.50
C HIS A 153 5.18 -13.60 -0.46
N ASP A 154 6.25 -13.85 -1.23
CA ASP A 154 6.35 -14.99 -2.14
C ASP A 154 6.25 -16.32 -1.40
N ALA A 155 6.93 -16.47 -0.27
CA ALA A 155 6.81 -17.66 0.55
C ALA A 155 5.37 -17.91 1.01
N ARG A 156 4.65 -16.84 1.37
CA ARG A 156 3.23 -16.94 1.75
C ARG A 156 2.34 -17.34 0.58
N LEU A 157 2.55 -16.77 -0.62
CA LEU A 157 1.81 -17.15 -1.81
C LEU A 157 2.10 -18.59 -2.20
N ASN A 158 3.37 -19.00 -2.16
CA ASN A 158 3.79 -20.34 -2.50
C ASN A 158 3.22 -21.39 -1.54
N ALA A 159 3.05 -21.07 -0.26
CA ALA A 159 2.47 -21.97 0.72
C ALA A 159 0.95 -22.27 0.48
N LEU A 160 0.28 -21.49 -0.37
CA LEU A 160 -1.14 -21.71 -0.70
C LEU A 160 -1.35 -22.85 -1.69
N PHE A 161 -0.30 -23.33 -2.37
CA PHE A 161 -0.39 -24.23 -3.50
C PHE A 161 0.62 -25.37 -3.39
N ALA A 162 0.26 -26.55 -3.90
CA ALA A 162 1.25 -27.59 -4.16
C ALA A 162 2.23 -27.13 -5.27
N PRO A 163 3.48 -27.63 -5.28
CA PRO A 163 4.49 -27.20 -6.25
C PRO A 163 4.06 -27.28 -7.72
N GLU A 164 3.25 -28.29 -8.06
CA GLU A 164 2.72 -28.46 -9.41
C GLU A 164 1.70 -27.37 -9.77
N GLN A 165 0.80 -27.06 -8.83
CA GLN A 165 -0.19 -25.99 -9.00
C GLN A 165 0.47 -24.62 -9.14
N GLN A 166 1.58 -24.35 -8.42
CA GLN A 166 2.36 -23.13 -8.57
C GLN A 166 2.90 -23.00 -10.00
N ARG A 167 3.56 -24.07 -10.50
CA ARG A 167 4.11 -24.08 -11.86
C ARG A 167 3.03 -23.83 -12.90
N GLN A 168 1.89 -24.53 -12.74
CA GLN A 168 0.74 -24.38 -13.64
C GLN A 168 0.18 -22.96 -13.61
N LEU A 169 -0.02 -22.37 -12.41
CA LEU A 169 -0.52 -20.99 -12.28
C LEU A 169 0.41 -19.99 -12.95
N VAL A 170 1.72 -20.06 -12.68
CA VAL A 170 2.71 -19.17 -13.30
C VAL A 170 2.71 -19.32 -14.82
N SER A 171 2.61 -20.54 -15.33
CA SER A 171 2.53 -20.80 -16.78
C SER A 171 1.29 -20.18 -17.40
N LEU A 172 0.11 -20.36 -16.78
CA LEU A 172 -1.15 -19.78 -17.28
C LEU A 172 -1.13 -18.25 -17.26
N LEU A 173 -0.56 -17.64 -16.21
CA LEU A 173 -0.41 -16.18 -16.14
C LEU A 173 0.54 -15.64 -17.22
N LYS A 174 1.61 -16.36 -17.55
CA LYS A 174 2.52 -16.00 -18.65
C LYS A 174 1.81 -16.06 -20.01
N ILE A 175 1.11 -17.15 -20.29
CA ILE A 175 0.31 -17.29 -21.52
C ILE A 175 -0.68 -16.13 -21.65
N LEU A 176 -1.42 -15.82 -20.57
CA LEU A 176 -2.37 -14.71 -20.56
C LEU A 176 -1.70 -13.37 -20.90
N THR A 177 -0.56 -13.09 -20.26
CA THR A 177 0.18 -11.84 -20.48
C THR A 177 0.68 -11.74 -21.91
N GLU A 178 1.32 -12.79 -22.43
CA GLU A 178 1.88 -12.82 -23.78
C GLU A 178 0.80 -12.65 -24.86
N SER A 179 -0.31 -13.39 -24.73
CA SER A 179 -1.41 -13.33 -25.70
C SER A 179 -2.07 -11.94 -25.75
N LEU A 180 -2.36 -11.35 -24.59
CA LEU A 180 -3.03 -10.05 -24.54
C LEU A 180 -2.11 -8.87 -24.91
N THR A 181 -0.79 -9.01 -24.72
CA THR A 181 0.16 -7.97 -25.12
C THR A 181 0.37 -7.94 -26.63
N THR A 182 0.28 -9.10 -27.28
CA THR A 182 0.45 -9.22 -28.75
C THR A 182 -0.76 -8.66 -29.50
N ASP A 183 -1.97 -8.77 -28.93
CA ASP A 183 -3.22 -8.30 -29.55
C ASP A 183 -3.50 -6.80 -29.37
N THR A 184 -2.70 -6.08 -28.58
CA THR A 184 -2.90 -4.64 -28.41
C THR A 184 -2.20 -3.90 -29.57
N PRO A 185 -2.93 -3.33 -30.55
CA PRO A 185 -2.33 -2.52 -31.60
C PRO A 185 -1.59 -1.35 -30.96
N SER A 186 -0.32 -1.17 -31.35
CA SER A 186 0.48 0.01 -30.97
C SER A 186 -0.33 1.26 -31.32
N PRO A 187 -0.53 2.23 -30.39
CA PRO A 187 -1.18 3.48 -30.75
C PRO A 187 -0.37 4.10 -31.90
N GLY A 188 -1.01 4.22 -33.07
CA GLY A 188 -0.40 4.76 -34.25
C GLY A 188 0.19 6.14 -34.01
N PRO A 189 1.28 6.52 -34.70
CA PRO A 189 1.81 7.87 -34.65
C PRO A 189 0.85 8.81 -35.39
N GLY A 190 0.02 9.56 -34.68
CA GLY A 190 -0.80 10.57 -35.34
C GLY A 190 -2.16 10.83 -34.72
N ALA A 191 -2.18 11.62 -33.66
CA ALA A 191 -3.35 12.42 -33.27
C ALA A 191 -2.92 13.62 -32.43
N ASP A 192 -1.90 14.35 -32.91
CA ASP A 192 -1.53 15.67 -32.39
C ASP A 192 -1.35 16.60 -33.60
N GLU A 193 -2.41 16.77 -34.38
CA GLU A 193 -2.57 17.90 -35.33
C GLU A 193 -4.08 18.15 -35.49
N GLU A 194 -4.63 19.00 -34.61
CA GLU A 194 -5.63 20.03 -34.93
C GLU A 194 -5.80 20.93 -33.69
#